data_05c7b45f0e53c8278c16f3670ba6db7e
#
_entry.id   05c7b45f0e53c8278c16f3670ba6db7e
#
_cell.length_a   1.000
_cell.length_b   1.000
_cell.length_c   1.000
_cell.angle_alpha   90.00
_cell.angle_beta   90.00
_cell.angle_gamma   90.00
#
_symmetry.space_group_name_H-M   'P 1'
#
loop_
_entity.id
_entity.type
_entity.pdbx_description
1 polymer ?
#
loop_
_entity_poly.entity_id
_entity_poly.type
_entity_poly.pdbx_seq_one_letter_code
_entity_poly.pdbx_strand_id
1 'polypeptide(L)'
;MKKKVISAILCGAMVLGTVCPVLAADDKSEDTKTEAAAGDSAKGKKIALVGKAAGNAFFEIAAKSFQETVEAEGGEVQVVYPETATADAQIKVLDNLISQDFDAICISANDVNALQAKLEEAMDEGIKVSSFDSAPNKDSREIFVNQAGTKEVAQALMDAVLDISGGEGQFAILSATSQSANQNAWIDAMKTI
;
A
#
# COMPACT_ATOMS: atom_id res chain seq x y z
N MET A 1 8.93 43.38 -44.09
CA MET A 1 8.08 44.36 -43.40
C MET A 1 7.53 43.67 -42.18
N LYS A 2 8.10 43.90 -40.98
CA LYS A 2 7.58 44.75 -39.89
C LYS A 2 6.17 44.32 -39.47
N LYS A 3 5.81 43.96 -38.24
CA LYS A 3 6.13 44.48 -36.88
C LYS A 3 5.63 43.45 -35.83
N LYS A 4 6.38 43.06 -34.77
CA LYS A 4 6.44 43.67 -33.42
C LYS A 4 5.16 43.44 -32.58
N VAL A 5 5.32 42.63 -31.47
CA VAL A 5 5.49 43.03 -30.07
C VAL A 5 4.15 43.31 -29.37
N ILE A 6 3.85 42.67 -28.25
CA ILE A 6 4.07 43.24 -26.93
C ILE A 6 3.79 42.19 -25.84
N SER A 7 4.74 42.10 -24.93
CA SER A 7 4.73 41.54 -23.61
C SER A 7 3.84 42.36 -22.66
N ALA A 8 3.15 41.71 -21.72
CA ALA A 8 2.67 42.41 -20.53
C ALA A 8 2.86 41.52 -19.31
N ILE A 9 3.87 41.85 -18.55
CA ILE A 9 4.11 41.48 -17.17
C ILE A 9 3.14 42.31 -16.31
N LEU A 10 2.46 41.69 -15.37
CA LEU A 10 1.90 42.42 -14.23
C LEU A 10 2.21 41.71 -12.92
N CYS A 11 3.15 42.30 -12.20
CA CYS A 11 3.45 42.03 -10.79
C CYS A 11 2.44 42.75 -9.87
N GLY A 12 2.28 42.20 -8.67
CA GLY A 12 1.82 42.94 -7.48
C GLY A 12 0.54 42.33 -6.92
N ALA A 13 0.39 41.98 -5.64
CA ALA A 13 0.94 42.56 -4.43
C ALA A 13 0.82 41.58 -3.28
N MET A 14 1.80 41.63 -2.39
CA MET A 14 1.73 41.07 -1.06
C MET A 14 0.69 41.82 -0.21
N VAL A 15 -0.10 41.09 0.56
CA VAL A 15 -0.72 41.63 1.77
C VAL A 15 -0.43 40.67 2.93
N LEU A 16 0.42 41.10 3.84
CA LEU A 16 0.57 40.57 5.17
C LEU A 16 -0.71 40.89 5.96
N GLY A 17 -1.23 39.87 6.62
CA GLY A 17 -2.28 40.04 7.62
C GLY A 17 -2.22 38.92 8.64
N THR A 18 -1.44 39.14 9.68
CA THR A 18 -1.45 38.36 10.94
C THR A 18 -2.74 38.61 11.69
N VAL A 19 -3.51 37.59 12.01
CA VAL A 19 -4.28 37.50 13.27
C VAL A 19 -4.57 36.02 13.55
N CYS A 20 -3.99 35.48 14.63
CA CYS A 20 -4.55 34.31 15.31
C CYS A 20 -5.78 34.74 16.13
N PRO A 21 -6.82 33.91 16.20
CA PRO A 21 -7.20 33.43 17.52
C PRO A 21 -7.33 31.91 17.58
N VAL A 22 -6.77 31.37 18.64
CA VAL A 22 -7.13 30.07 19.22
C VAL A 22 -8.58 30.10 19.65
N LEU A 23 -9.37 29.09 19.29
CA LEU A 23 -10.43 28.52 20.13
C LEU A 23 -11.10 27.29 19.47
N ALA A 24 -11.16 26.23 20.29
CA ALA A 24 -12.15 25.16 20.32
C ALA A 24 -12.08 24.06 19.23
N ALA A 25 -11.76 22.89 19.74
CA ALA A 25 -11.97 21.59 19.11
C ALA A 25 -13.44 21.41 18.70
N ASP A 26 -13.64 21.07 17.45
CA ASP A 26 -14.78 20.29 16.99
C ASP A 26 -14.23 19.24 16.03
N ASP A 27 -14.30 17.99 16.49
CA ASP A 27 -13.94 16.78 15.79
C ASP A 27 -14.97 16.56 14.65
N LYS A 28 -14.59 16.99 13.46
CA LYS A 28 -15.17 16.54 12.21
C LYS A 28 -14.02 16.13 11.32
N SER A 29 -13.79 14.83 11.26
CA SER A 29 -13.02 14.24 10.18
C SER A 29 -13.73 14.55 8.87
N GLU A 30 -13.34 15.62 8.20
CA GLU A 30 -13.62 15.80 6.79
C GLU A 30 -12.80 14.76 6.04
N ASP A 31 -13.49 13.76 5.51
CA ASP A 31 -12.98 12.94 4.40
C ASP A 31 -12.60 13.89 3.26
N THR A 32 -11.35 14.28 3.24
CA THR A 32 -10.77 14.94 2.09
C THR A 32 -10.66 13.87 0.99
N LYS A 33 -11.72 13.72 0.21
CA LYS A 33 -11.61 13.12 -1.11
C LYS A 33 -10.62 13.94 -1.90
N THR A 34 -9.38 13.50 -1.93
CA THR A 34 -8.43 13.93 -2.95
C THR A 34 -8.94 13.32 -4.25
N GLU A 35 -9.72 14.05 -5.02
CA GLU A 35 -9.95 13.70 -6.42
C GLU A 35 -8.57 13.74 -7.09
N ALA A 36 -8.00 12.56 -7.34
CA ALA A 36 -6.85 12.44 -8.20
C ALA A 36 -7.24 13.03 -9.55
N ALA A 37 -6.51 14.03 -10.01
CA ALA A 37 -6.67 14.53 -11.37
C ALA A 37 -6.47 13.34 -12.31
N ALA A 38 -7.46 13.05 -13.16
CA ALA A 38 -7.38 11.97 -14.13
C ALA A 38 -6.13 12.17 -14.99
N GLY A 39 -5.27 11.15 -14.99
CA GLY A 39 -4.01 11.14 -15.73
C GLY A 39 -4.00 10.04 -16.80
N ASP A 40 -2.90 9.95 -17.50
CA ASP A 40 -2.66 8.91 -18.54
C ASP A 40 -1.46 8.01 -18.17
N SER A 41 -1.04 8.03 -16.90
CA SER A 41 0.19 7.34 -16.48
C SER A 41 0.09 5.81 -16.54
N ALA A 42 -1.11 5.26 -16.41
CA ALA A 42 -1.39 3.83 -16.54
C ALA A 42 -2.09 3.45 -17.85
N LYS A 43 -2.17 4.37 -18.81
CA LYS A 43 -2.94 4.17 -20.03
C LYS A 43 -2.54 2.92 -20.82
N GLY A 44 -3.52 2.04 -21.03
CA GLY A 44 -3.33 0.79 -21.74
C GLY A 44 -2.48 -0.25 -20.98
N LYS A 45 -2.26 -0.05 -19.69
CA LYS A 45 -1.55 -0.99 -18.83
C LYS A 45 -2.51 -1.92 -18.13
N LYS A 46 -2.15 -3.20 -18.07
CA LYS A 46 -2.89 -4.25 -17.38
C LYS A 46 -2.16 -4.62 -16.10
N ILE A 47 -2.76 -4.33 -14.94
CA ILE A 47 -2.12 -4.45 -13.65
C ILE A 47 -2.90 -5.42 -12.77
N ALA A 48 -2.21 -6.37 -12.13
CA ALA A 48 -2.81 -7.27 -11.15
C ALA A 48 -2.56 -6.77 -9.72
N LEU A 49 -3.59 -6.81 -8.87
CA LEU A 49 -3.45 -6.70 -7.43
C LEU A 49 -3.68 -8.06 -6.79
N VAL A 50 -2.69 -8.56 -6.07
CA VAL A 50 -2.74 -9.86 -5.39
C VAL A 50 -2.80 -9.66 -3.88
N GLY A 51 -3.94 -9.95 -3.28
CA GLY A 51 -4.11 -9.93 -1.82
C GLY A 51 -3.66 -11.23 -1.16
N LYS A 52 -3.69 -11.26 0.19
CA LYS A 52 -3.33 -12.47 0.97
C LYS A 52 -4.45 -13.49 1.03
N ALA A 53 -5.69 -13.04 1.14
CA ALA A 53 -6.89 -13.87 1.20
C ALA A 53 -8.12 -13.02 0.90
N ALA A 54 -9.17 -13.66 0.39
CA ALA A 54 -10.49 -13.04 0.24
C ALA A 54 -11.20 -12.86 1.59
N GLY A 55 -12.20 -11.97 1.63
CA GLY A 55 -13.07 -11.77 2.80
C GLY A 55 -12.43 -10.98 3.95
N ASN A 56 -11.32 -10.30 3.70
CA ASN A 56 -10.69 -9.40 4.65
C ASN A 56 -10.94 -7.95 4.23
N ALA A 57 -11.67 -7.20 5.06
CA ALA A 57 -12.07 -5.82 4.78
C ALA A 57 -10.88 -4.89 4.47
N PHE A 58 -9.72 -5.10 5.06
CA PHE A 58 -8.51 -4.34 4.73
C PHE A 58 -8.14 -4.49 3.26
N PHE A 59 -8.08 -5.73 2.76
CA PHE A 59 -7.74 -5.99 1.36
C PHE A 59 -8.83 -5.56 0.40
N GLU A 60 -10.10 -5.61 0.80
CA GLU A 60 -11.22 -5.13 -0.03
C GLU A 60 -11.16 -3.61 -0.22
N ILE A 61 -10.87 -2.86 0.86
CA ILE A 61 -10.71 -1.40 0.80
C ILE A 61 -9.46 -1.04 -0.02
N ALA A 62 -8.33 -1.71 0.22
CA ALA A 62 -7.09 -1.49 -0.53
C ALA A 62 -7.29 -1.77 -2.03
N ALA A 63 -7.94 -2.89 -2.37
CA ALA A 63 -8.23 -3.27 -3.75
C ALA A 63 -9.12 -2.25 -4.45
N LYS A 64 -10.18 -1.80 -3.78
CA LYS A 64 -11.08 -0.77 -4.32
C LYS A 64 -10.33 0.52 -4.62
N SER A 65 -9.54 1.03 -3.67
CA SER A 65 -8.78 2.26 -3.85
C SER A 65 -7.71 2.13 -4.94
N PHE A 66 -7.04 0.98 -5.00
CA PHE A 66 -6.06 0.68 -6.05
C PHE A 66 -6.70 0.68 -7.42
N GLN A 67 -7.83 -0.01 -7.57
CA GLN A 67 -8.58 -0.08 -8.82
C GLN A 67 -9.05 1.30 -9.27
N GLU A 68 -9.72 2.06 -8.41
CA GLU A 68 -10.19 3.41 -8.69
C GLU A 68 -9.04 4.33 -9.15
N THR A 69 -7.86 4.22 -8.51
CA THR A 69 -6.69 5.04 -8.85
C THR A 69 -6.12 4.67 -10.22
N VAL A 70 -5.91 3.38 -10.48
CA VAL A 70 -5.31 2.92 -11.75
C VAL A 70 -6.26 3.16 -12.93
N GLU A 71 -7.56 2.92 -12.75
CA GLU A 71 -8.57 3.17 -13.78
C GLU A 71 -8.70 4.68 -14.09
N ALA A 72 -8.58 5.55 -13.09
CA ALA A 72 -8.54 7.00 -13.29
C ALA A 72 -7.30 7.44 -14.11
N GLU A 73 -6.22 6.67 -14.07
CA GLU A 73 -5.00 6.85 -14.87
C GLU A 73 -5.02 6.09 -16.22
N GLY A 74 -6.17 5.54 -16.61
CA GLY A 74 -6.38 4.89 -17.90
C GLY A 74 -5.90 3.43 -17.99
N GLY A 75 -5.59 2.79 -16.88
CA GLY A 75 -5.18 1.39 -16.80
C GLY A 75 -6.36 0.42 -16.56
N GLU A 76 -6.07 -0.87 -16.65
CA GLU A 76 -6.98 -1.97 -16.30
C GLU A 76 -6.46 -2.70 -15.05
N VAL A 77 -7.35 -3.02 -14.11
CA VAL A 77 -6.99 -3.75 -12.88
C VAL A 77 -7.72 -5.08 -12.79
N GLN A 78 -6.95 -6.12 -12.48
CA GLN A 78 -7.49 -7.39 -12.04
C GLN A 78 -7.13 -7.63 -10.57
N VAL A 79 -8.12 -7.70 -9.69
CA VAL A 79 -7.93 -8.07 -8.28
C VAL A 79 -8.03 -9.58 -8.16
N VAL A 80 -7.02 -10.20 -7.54
CA VAL A 80 -6.94 -11.65 -7.38
C VAL A 80 -6.62 -12.00 -5.93
N TYR A 81 -7.32 -12.98 -5.41
CA TYR A 81 -7.04 -13.57 -4.10
C TYR A 81 -6.73 -15.05 -4.24
N PRO A 82 -5.73 -15.58 -3.51
CA PRO A 82 -5.51 -17.01 -3.46
C PRO A 82 -6.67 -17.71 -2.71
N GLU A 83 -6.89 -18.98 -2.98
CA GLU A 83 -7.91 -19.79 -2.31
C GLU A 83 -7.67 -19.93 -0.81
N THR A 84 -6.40 -19.90 -0.40
CA THR A 84 -5.96 -19.96 1.00
C THR A 84 -4.86 -18.95 1.24
N ALA A 85 -4.71 -18.46 2.48
CA ALA A 85 -3.68 -17.49 2.86
C ALA A 85 -2.30 -18.17 3.02
N THR A 86 -1.81 -18.79 1.96
CA THR A 86 -0.51 -19.49 1.91
C THR A 86 0.33 -19.04 0.72
N ALA A 87 1.64 -19.17 0.84
CA ALA A 87 2.57 -18.89 -0.26
C ALA A 87 2.31 -19.78 -1.48
N ASP A 88 2.06 -21.09 -1.27
CA ASP A 88 1.78 -22.03 -2.36
C ASP A 88 0.54 -21.64 -3.16
N ALA A 89 -0.50 -21.12 -2.51
CA ALA A 89 -1.68 -20.64 -3.20
C ALA A 89 -1.41 -19.34 -3.95
N GLN A 90 -0.56 -18.45 -3.42
CA GLN A 90 -0.11 -17.26 -4.16
C GLN A 90 0.78 -17.60 -5.35
N ILE A 91 1.66 -18.60 -5.25
CA ILE A 91 2.48 -19.07 -6.38
C ILE A 91 1.59 -19.50 -7.55
N LYS A 92 0.51 -20.25 -7.29
CA LYS A 92 -0.45 -20.62 -8.35
C LYS A 92 -1.13 -19.42 -8.99
N VAL A 93 -1.43 -18.39 -8.20
CA VAL A 93 -1.96 -17.12 -8.74
C VAL A 93 -0.91 -16.46 -9.63
N LEU A 94 0.34 -16.37 -9.18
CA LEU A 94 1.44 -15.78 -9.96
C LEU A 94 1.70 -16.55 -11.26
N ASP A 95 1.69 -17.90 -11.26
CA ASP A 95 1.80 -18.72 -12.47
C ASP A 95 0.76 -18.32 -13.52
N ASN A 96 -0.49 -18.13 -13.10
CA ASN A 96 -1.55 -17.70 -13.99
C ASN A 96 -1.36 -16.28 -14.52
N LEU A 97 -0.91 -15.34 -13.66
CA LEU A 97 -0.72 -13.94 -14.05
C LEU A 97 0.46 -13.78 -15.02
N ILE A 98 1.57 -14.47 -14.79
CA ILE A 98 2.75 -14.45 -15.67
C ILE A 98 2.37 -14.90 -17.09
N SER A 99 1.48 -15.89 -17.21
CA SER A 99 1.03 -16.39 -18.50
C SER A 99 0.00 -15.51 -19.24
N GLN A 100 -0.42 -14.38 -18.65
CA GLN A 100 -1.54 -13.55 -19.18
C GLN A 100 -1.10 -12.12 -19.58
N ASP A 101 0.17 -11.89 -19.86
CA ASP A 101 0.72 -10.63 -20.37
C ASP A 101 0.33 -9.40 -19.51
N PHE A 102 0.47 -9.50 -18.18
CA PHE A 102 0.33 -8.35 -17.30
C PHE A 102 1.56 -7.43 -17.40
N ASP A 103 1.35 -6.12 -17.38
CA ASP A 103 2.43 -5.13 -17.31
C ASP A 103 3.04 -5.02 -15.89
N ALA A 104 2.20 -5.20 -14.86
CA ALA A 104 2.65 -5.13 -13.48
C ALA A 104 1.81 -6.02 -12.53
N ILE A 105 2.45 -6.44 -11.45
CA ILE A 105 1.86 -7.14 -10.32
C ILE A 105 2.15 -6.36 -9.04
N CYS A 106 1.10 -6.01 -8.28
CA CYS A 106 1.21 -5.48 -6.93
C CYS A 106 0.74 -6.53 -5.94
N ILE A 107 1.60 -6.98 -5.03
CA ILE A 107 1.31 -8.12 -4.15
C ILE A 107 1.48 -7.80 -2.67
N SER A 108 0.56 -8.28 -1.82
CA SER A 108 0.80 -8.46 -0.39
C SER A 108 1.18 -9.90 -0.12
N ALA A 109 2.45 -10.13 0.26
CA ALA A 109 3.03 -11.46 0.34
C ALA A 109 2.61 -12.23 1.60
N ASN A 110 2.26 -13.49 1.46
CA ASN A 110 2.02 -14.39 2.59
C ASN A 110 3.31 -14.89 3.24
N ASP A 111 4.41 -14.93 2.49
CA ASP A 111 5.72 -15.34 2.98
C ASP A 111 6.83 -14.47 2.36
N VAL A 112 7.90 -14.21 3.12
CA VAL A 112 9.00 -13.34 2.69
C VAL A 112 9.82 -13.96 1.56
N ASN A 113 10.10 -15.27 1.63
CA ASN A 113 11.07 -15.94 0.78
C ASN A 113 10.44 -16.90 -0.24
N ALA A 114 9.33 -17.56 0.14
CA ALA A 114 8.73 -18.61 -0.69
C ALA A 114 8.26 -18.13 -2.06
N LEU A 115 7.94 -16.83 -2.20
CA LEU A 115 7.49 -16.24 -3.47
C LEU A 115 8.65 -15.76 -4.35
N GLN A 116 9.89 -15.72 -3.83
CA GLN A 116 11.01 -15.07 -4.48
C GLN A 116 11.23 -15.56 -5.92
N ALA A 117 11.41 -16.85 -6.11
CA ALA A 117 11.70 -17.40 -7.43
C ALA A 117 10.61 -17.10 -8.47
N LYS A 118 9.34 -17.10 -8.03
CA LYS A 118 8.21 -16.83 -8.93
C LYS A 118 8.07 -15.35 -9.26
N LEU A 119 8.38 -14.46 -8.33
CA LEU A 119 8.38 -13.02 -8.58
C LEU A 119 9.59 -12.60 -9.42
N GLU A 120 10.76 -13.21 -9.23
CA GLU A 120 11.92 -13.02 -10.09
C GLU A 120 11.62 -13.47 -11.53
N GLU A 121 10.98 -14.63 -11.72
CA GLU A 121 10.51 -15.09 -13.04
C GLU A 121 9.57 -14.04 -13.69
N ALA A 122 8.62 -13.48 -12.94
CA ALA A 122 7.76 -12.41 -13.46
C ALA A 122 8.58 -11.19 -13.92
N MET A 123 9.58 -10.79 -13.13
CA MET A 123 10.45 -9.66 -13.48
C MET A 123 11.33 -9.96 -14.71
N ASP A 124 11.81 -11.19 -14.86
CA ASP A 124 12.58 -11.64 -16.02
C ASP A 124 11.73 -11.64 -17.32
N GLU A 125 10.43 -11.91 -17.21
CA GLU A 125 9.47 -11.77 -18.31
C GLU A 125 9.06 -10.29 -18.56
N GLY A 126 9.62 -9.34 -17.82
CA GLY A 126 9.39 -7.90 -17.99
C GLY A 126 8.20 -7.33 -17.22
N ILE A 127 7.54 -8.13 -16.39
CA ILE A 127 6.43 -7.69 -15.53
C ILE A 127 7.01 -6.89 -14.36
N LYS A 128 6.50 -5.70 -14.12
CA LYS A 128 6.89 -4.88 -12.97
C LYS A 128 6.30 -5.42 -11.67
N VAL A 129 7.14 -5.62 -10.66
CA VAL A 129 6.69 -6.16 -9.36
C VAL A 129 6.79 -5.09 -8.28
N SER A 130 5.65 -4.81 -7.65
CA SER A 130 5.56 -4.00 -6.45
C SER A 130 4.88 -4.77 -5.33
N SER A 131 5.08 -4.31 -4.10
CA SER A 131 4.40 -4.89 -2.94
C SER A 131 3.82 -3.84 -2.02
N PHE A 132 2.80 -4.22 -1.28
CA PHE A 132 2.16 -3.39 -0.25
C PHE A 132 1.86 -4.24 0.98
N ASP A 133 1.58 -3.61 2.13
CA ASP A 133 1.25 -4.27 3.40
C ASP A 133 2.33 -5.23 3.90
N SER A 134 2.59 -6.30 3.20
CA SER A 134 3.57 -7.33 3.55
C SER A 134 4.50 -7.60 2.37
N ALA A 135 5.78 -7.34 2.57
CA ALA A 135 6.77 -7.43 1.54
C ALA A 135 7.32 -8.85 1.35
N PRO A 136 7.49 -9.32 0.10
CA PRO A 136 8.39 -10.42 -0.21
C PRO A 136 9.84 -9.96 -0.08
N ASN A 137 10.79 -10.86 -0.36
CA ASN A 137 12.23 -10.53 -0.41
C ASN A 137 12.47 -9.26 -1.27
N LYS A 138 13.39 -8.41 -0.82
CA LYS A 138 13.66 -7.12 -1.48
C LYS A 138 14.13 -7.27 -2.93
N ASP A 139 14.80 -8.37 -3.25
CA ASP A 139 15.36 -8.62 -4.58
C ASP A 139 14.28 -9.09 -5.59
N SER A 140 13.13 -9.51 -5.11
CA SER A 140 11.97 -9.96 -5.90
C SER A 140 10.86 -8.90 -6.07
N ARG A 141 11.20 -7.63 -5.87
CA ARG A 141 10.30 -6.48 -6.07
C ARG A 141 11.07 -5.19 -6.35
N GLU A 142 10.47 -4.27 -7.07
CA GLU A 142 11.05 -2.94 -7.30
C GLU A 142 10.66 -1.94 -6.20
N ILE A 143 9.42 -2.00 -5.72
CA ILE A 143 8.85 -1.03 -4.76
C ILE A 143 8.10 -1.77 -3.65
N PHE A 144 8.17 -1.20 -2.44
CA PHE A 144 7.33 -1.61 -1.32
C PHE A 144 6.61 -0.39 -0.72
N VAL A 145 5.29 -0.45 -0.70
CA VAL A 145 4.44 0.53 -0.01
C VAL A 145 4.13 -0.01 1.38
N ASN A 146 4.81 0.55 2.38
CA ASN A 146 4.62 0.20 3.79
C ASN A 146 3.69 1.23 4.46
N GLN A 147 2.56 0.78 4.96
CA GLN A 147 1.56 1.64 5.59
C GLN A 147 1.98 2.15 6.97
N ALA A 148 2.85 1.41 7.68
CA ALA A 148 3.34 1.78 9.00
C ALA A 148 4.66 1.09 9.33
N GLY A 149 5.51 1.70 10.13
CA GLY A 149 6.78 1.12 10.57
C GLY A 149 6.55 -0.05 11.53
N THR A 150 7.40 -1.07 11.44
CA THR A 150 7.31 -2.28 12.28
C THR A 150 7.40 -1.96 13.78
N LYS A 151 8.30 -1.06 14.16
CA LYS A 151 8.49 -0.65 15.57
C LYS A 151 7.31 0.17 16.07
N GLU A 152 6.80 1.06 15.24
CA GLU A 152 5.67 1.92 15.57
C GLU A 152 4.40 1.10 15.80
N VAL A 153 4.16 0.09 14.97
CA VAL A 153 3.03 -0.85 15.17
C VAL A 153 3.24 -1.65 16.46
N ALA A 154 4.43 -2.20 16.68
CA ALA A 154 4.73 -2.97 17.89
C ALA A 154 4.58 -2.11 19.16
N GLN A 155 5.08 -0.88 19.15
CA GLN A 155 4.96 0.05 20.27
C GLN A 155 3.49 0.37 20.56
N ALA A 156 2.71 0.73 19.53
CA ALA A 156 1.29 1.04 19.71
C ALA A 156 0.48 -0.14 20.29
N LEU A 157 0.80 -1.36 19.86
CA LEU A 157 0.18 -2.56 20.40
C LEU A 157 0.58 -2.79 21.86
N MET A 158 1.85 -2.61 22.23
CA MET A 158 2.32 -2.76 23.60
C MET A 158 1.77 -1.67 24.51
N ASP A 159 1.73 -0.42 24.05
CA ASP A 159 1.14 0.70 24.81
C ASP A 159 -0.32 0.41 25.12
N ALA A 160 -1.09 -0.09 24.14
CA ALA A 160 -2.48 -0.48 24.35
C ALA A 160 -2.63 -1.63 25.37
N VAL A 161 -1.74 -2.64 25.31
CA VAL A 161 -1.75 -3.73 26.29
C VAL A 161 -1.44 -3.22 27.69
N LEU A 162 -0.45 -2.37 27.85
CA LEU A 162 -0.06 -1.80 29.14
C LEU A 162 -1.16 -0.90 29.73
N ASP A 163 -1.78 -0.10 28.89
CA ASP A 163 -2.88 0.78 29.30
C ASP A 163 -4.10 -0.02 29.79
N ILE A 164 -4.51 -1.05 29.02
CA ILE A 164 -5.65 -1.91 29.37
C ILE A 164 -5.38 -2.75 30.61
N SER A 165 -4.16 -3.28 30.77
CA SER A 165 -3.79 -4.16 31.89
C SER A 165 -3.39 -3.43 33.16
N GLY A 166 -3.15 -2.12 33.09
CA GLY A 166 -2.56 -1.35 34.19
C GLY A 166 -1.08 -1.66 34.45
N GLY A 167 -0.39 -2.22 33.46
CA GLY A 167 1.05 -2.54 33.50
C GLY A 167 1.39 -3.91 34.07
N GLU A 168 0.40 -4.71 34.47
CA GLU A 168 0.60 -6.06 35.01
C GLU A 168 -0.36 -7.06 34.39
N GLY A 169 0.04 -8.34 34.32
CA GLY A 169 -0.84 -9.42 33.88
C GLY A 169 -0.27 -10.30 32.78
N GLN A 170 -1.12 -11.08 32.18
CA GLN A 170 -0.82 -11.97 31.05
C GLN A 170 -1.70 -11.60 29.87
N PHE A 171 -1.13 -11.60 28.69
CA PHE A 171 -1.86 -11.42 27.43
C PHE A 171 -1.47 -12.46 26.41
N ALA A 172 -2.36 -12.70 25.45
CA ALA A 172 -2.10 -13.59 24.33
C ALA A 172 -2.10 -12.78 23.02
N ILE A 173 -1.23 -13.19 22.10
CA ILE A 173 -1.17 -12.60 20.75
C ILE A 173 -1.95 -13.49 19.81
N LEU A 174 -2.98 -12.93 19.16
CA LEU A 174 -3.69 -13.59 18.07
C LEU A 174 -3.11 -13.09 16.74
N SER A 175 -2.55 -14.01 15.96
CA SER A 175 -1.99 -13.75 14.63
C SER A 175 -2.80 -14.47 13.55
N ALA A 176 -2.71 -14.01 12.30
CA ALA A 176 -3.45 -14.60 11.18
C ALA A 176 -2.92 -16.00 10.82
N THR A 177 -1.62 -16.12 10.60
CA THR A 177 -0.94 -17.40 10.31
C THR A 177 0.48 -17.40 10.89
N SER A 178 1.06 -18.59 11.09
CA SER A 178 2.45 -18.72 11.53
C SER A 178 3.49 -18.19 10.53
N GLN A 179 3.11 -18.00 9.28
CA GLN A 179 3.99 -17.49 8.21
C GLN A 179 3.77 -16.02 7.86
N SER A 180 2.82 -15.33 8.52
CA SER A 180 2.49 -13.94 8.24
C SER A 180 3.69 -13.02 8.49
N ALA A 181 4.37 -12.60 7.42
CA ALA A 181 5.65 -11.92 7.47
C ALA A 181 5.63 -10.63 8.31
N ASN A 182 4.66 -9.74 8.06
CA ASN A 182 4.53 -8.49 8.80
C ASN A 182 4.14 -8.71 10.27
N GLN A 183 3.21 -9.63 10.55
CA GLN A 183 2.79 -9.90 11.93
C GLN A 183 3.90 -10.55 12.75
N ASN A 184 4.67 -11.46 12.17
CA ASN A 184 5.84 -12.03 12.83
C ASN A 184 6.89 -10.95 13.16
N ALA A 185 7.13 -10.01 12.23
CA ALA A 185 8.03 -8.89 12.49
C ALA A 185 7.54 -7.97 13.62
N TRP A 186 6.23 -7.70 13.71
CA TRP A 186 5.64 -6.94 14.84
C TRP A 186 5.78 -7.70 16.16
N ILE A 187 5.49 -9.02 16.18
CA ILE A 187 5.64 -9.87 17.37
C ILE A 187 7.10 -9.87 17.86
N ASP A 188 8.06 -9.99 16.95
CA ASP A 188 9.48 -9.95 17.32
C ASP A 188 9.90 -8.57 17.85
N ALA A 189 9.39 -7.50 17.27
CA ALA A 189 9.62 -6.15 17.79
C ALA A 189 9.00 -5.94 19.16
N MET A 190 7.77 -6.45 19.42
CA MET A 190 7.12 -6.38 20.74
C MET A 190 7.93 -7.04 21.85
N LYS A 191 8.71 -8.09 21.56
CA LYS A 191 9.57 -8.77 22.53
C LYS A 191 10.74 -7.90 23.01
N THR A 192 11.04 -6.80 22.33
CA THR A 192 12.16 -5.91 22.63
C THR A 192 11.73 -4.60 23.32
N ILE A 193 10.45 -4.40 23.50
CA ILE A 193 9.83 -3.28 24.22
C ILE A 193 9.59 -3.68 25.67
#